data_0f2e09f156b35dba30051fc510fd7369
#
_entry.id   0f2e09f156b35dba30051fc510fd7369
#
_cell.length_a   1.000
_cell.length_b   1.000
_cell.length_c   1.000
_cell.angle_alpha   90.00
_cell.angle_beta   90.00
_cell.angle_gamma   90.00
#
_symmetry.space_group_name_H-M   'P 1'
#
loop_
_entity.id
_entity.type
_entity.pdbx_description
1 polymer ?
#
loop_
_entity_poly.entity_id
_entity_poly.type
_entity_poly.pdbx_seq_one_letter_code
_entity_poly.pdbx_strand_id
1 'polypeptide(L)'
;MEPIREADVQTQPGKRLAEKTEKRGSKRPWMIAVIIAAVLVAAYLALCAYAGSLDTFYPNRHINGIDVGGLTVSEAQSALETRLPAQTIILVNEERQLQTTLTVAELGYTAESFAGDAQFWMDAERDTPFLRRGWAYLATLSGHWPGGAHWPDMDEAVLTKTVARLTEVLTEPPADTSGELDGQTLRITKAHDGYAPESLRPLLSDIASYSQSGYTIPVTLETLPAQDLTAQQLHDRLHGEMKNASYDAASGSIVPEQFGADFDVAAAQTALDGAAPGET
;
A
#
# COMPACT_ATOMS: atom_id res chain seq x y z
N MET A 1 17.51 -71.63 94.98
CA MET A 1 16.56 -70.57 94.70
C MET A 1 16.99 -69.90 93.40
N GLU A 2 16.52 -70.43 92.31
CA GLU A 2 16.82 -69.87 90.96
C GLU A 2 15.54 -69.33 90.38
N PRO A 3 15.59 -68.19 89.71
CA PRO A 3 14.43 -67.65 89.06
C PRO A 3 14.32 -68.19 87.61
N ILE A 4 13.08 -68.36 87.27
CA ILE A 4 12.58 -68.87 86.00
C ILE A 4 12.92 -67.90 84.84
N ARG A 5 13.46 -68.48 83.68
CA ARG A 5 13.68 -67.79 82.46
C ARG A 5 12.35 -67.53 81.77
N GLU A 6 12.10 -66.31 81.46
CA GLU A 6 11.08 -65.87 80.47
C GLU A 6 11.50 -66.20 79.08
N ALA A 7 10.60 -66.89 78.30
CA ALA A 7 10.78 -67.24 76.94
C ALA A 7 10.36 -66.06 76.02
N ASP A 8 11.29 -65.61 75.14
CA ASP A 8 11.09 -64.61 74.12
C ASP A 8 10.09 -65.13 73.05
N VAL A 9 8.94 -64.52 73.02
CA VAL A 9 7.98 -64.71 71.89
C VAL A 9 8.30 -63.69 70.80
N GLN A 10 9.00 -64.17 69.74
CA GLN A 10 9.20 -63.38 68.53
C GLN A 10 7.89 -63.29 67.77
N THR A 11 7.30 -62.12 67.75
CA THR A 11 6.15 -61.76 66.90
C THR A 11 6.64 -61.46 65.52
N GLN A 12 6.39 -62.32 64.52
CA GLN A 12 6.62 -62.06 63.08
C GLN A 12 5.65 -60.99 62.57
N PRO A 13 6.09 -59.98 61.84
CA PRO A 13 5.21 -59.01 61.22
C PRO A 13 4.54 -59.66 60.01
N GLY A 14 3.22 -59.75 60.05
CA GLY A 14 2.38 -60.23 58.92
C GLY A 14 2.60 -59.44 57.66
N LYS A 15 2.97 -60.12 56.59
CA LYS A 15 2.95 -59.61 55.21
C LYS A 15 1.53 -59.21 54.87
N ARG A 16 1.25 -57.89 54.81
CA ARG A 16 0.09 -57.36 54.16
C ARG A 16 0.24 -57.59 52.65
N LEU A 17 -0.54 -58.52 52.11
CA LEU A 17 -0.76 -58.63 50.68
C LEU A 17 -1.37 -57.33 50.20
N ALA A 18 -0.58 -56.53 49.44
CA ALA A 18 -1.10 -55.38 48.75
C ALA A 18 -2.05 -55.91 47.64
N GLU A 19 -3.32 -55.77 47.90
CA GLU A 19 -4.38 -56.03 46.94
C GLU A 19 -4.20 -54.99 45.80
N LYS A 20 -3.67 -55.47 44.64
CA LYS A 20 -3.46 -54.71 43.44
C LYS A 20 -4.86 -54.48 42.84
N THR A 21 -5.47 -53.36 43.27
CA THR A 21 -6.71 -52.90 42.65
C THR A 21 -6.38 -52.53 41.20
N GLU A 22 -6.62 -53.48 40.29
CA GLU A 22 -6.68 -53.19 38.86
C GLU A 22 -7.77 -52.13 38.65
N LYS A 23 -7.36 -50.85 38.46
CA LYS A 23 -8.24 -49.82 37.95
C LYS A 23 -8.67 -50.26 36.54
N ARG A 24 -9.79 -50.93 36.46
CA ARG A 24 -10.52 -51.22 35.23
C ARG A 24 -10.92 -49.88 34.64
N GLY A 25 -10.00 -49.25 33.86
CA GLY A 25 -10.23 -47.98 33.18
C GLY A 25 -11.55 -48.09 32.42
N SER A 26 -12.51 -47.26 32.82
CA SER A 26 -13.82 -47.21 32.18
C SER A 26 -13.59 -46.90 30.69
N LYS A 27 -13.89 -47.85 29.81
CA LYS A 27 -13.79 -47.67 28.35
C LYS A 27 -14.78 -46.63 27.80
N ARG A 28 -15.71 -46.17 28.66
CA ARG A 28 -16.76 -45.20 28.30
C ARG A 28 -16.20 -43.82 27.83
N PRO A 29 -15.24 -43.17 28.52
CA PRO A 29 -14.75 -41.87 28.04
C PRO A 29 -14.00 -41.96 26.71
N TRP A 30 -13.28 -43.06 26.46
CA TRP A 30 -12.59 -43.30 25.20
C TRP A 30 -13.58 -43.55 24.03
N MET A 31 -14.65 -44.33 24.25
CA MET A 31 -15.71 -44.52 23.26
C MET A 31 -16.42 -43.21 22.91
N ILE A 32 -16.70 -42.37 23.89
CA ILE A 32 -17.29 -41.04 23.67
C ILE A 32 -16.34 -40.19 22.82
N ALA A 33 -15.04 -40.15 23.13
CA ALA A 33 -14.05 -39.42 22.35
C ALA A 33 -13.97 -39.90 20.90
N VAL A 34 -14.03 -41.23 20.65
CA VAL A 34 -14.05 -41.80 19.31
C VAL A 34 -15.32 -41.42 18.55
N ILE A 35 -16.47 -41.46 19.21
CA ILE A 35 -17.73 -41.01 18.58
C ILE A 35 -17.68 -39.53 18.22
N ILE A 36 -17.22 -38.69 19.11
CA ILE A 36 -17.06 -37.24 18.82
C ILE A 36 -16.11 -37.02 17.64
N ALA A 37 -14.96 -37.70 17.62
CA ALA A 37 -14.02 -37.63 16.52
C ALA A 37 -14.65 -38.09 15.19
N ALA A 38 -15.39 -39.18 15.19
CA ALA A 38 -16.08 -39.68 14.01
C ALA A 38 -17.16 -38.71 13.49
N VAL A 39 -17.90 -38.06 14.40
CA VAL A 39 -18.88 -37.01 14.04
C VAL A 39 -18.20 -35.79 13.44
N LEU A 40 -17.08 -35.33 14.02
CA LEU A 40 -16.32 -34.20 13.49
C LEU A 40 -15.74 -34.50 12.09
N VAL A 41 -15.22 -35.72 11.88
CA VAL A 41 -14.74 -36.15 10.57
C VAL A 41 -15.90 -36.19 9.56
N ALA A 42 -17.04 -36.78 9.95
CA ALA A 42 -18.22 -36.84 9.07
C ALA A 42 -18.75 -35.45 8.72
N ALA A 43 -18.79 -34.52 9.70
CA ALA A 43 -19.19 -33.13 9.47
C ALA A 43 -18.21 -32.41 8.53
N TYR A 44 -16.90 -32.63 8.69
CA TYR A 44 -15.88 -32.06 7.81
C TYR A 44 -16.00 -32.60 6.38
N LEU A 45 -16.21 -33.93 6.20
CA LEU A 45 -16.43 -34.51 4.88
C LEU A 45 -17.70 -33.97 4.21
N ALA A 46 -18.77 -33.80 4.99
CA ALA A 46 -20.01 -33.20 4.50
C ALA A 46 -19.77 -31.73 4.07
N LEU A 47 -18.96 -30.95 4.83
CA LEU A 47 -18.54 -29.61 4.45
C LEU A 47 -17.73 -29.60 3.15
N CYS A 48 -16.79 -30.54 2.98
CA CYS A 48 -16.02 -30.67 1.74
C CYS A 48 -16.91 -30.96 0.53
N ALA A 49 -17.93 -31.84 0.71
CA ALA A 49 -18.91 -32.16 -0.33
C ALA A 49 -19.78 -30.92 -0.66
N TYR A 50 -20.26 -30.24 0.36
CA TYR A 50 -21.03 -29.00 0.20
C TYR A 50 -20.22 -27.93 -0.55
N ALA A 51 -18.99 -27.62 -0.09
CA ALA A 51 -18.11 -26.64 -0.75
C ALA A 51 -17.83 -27.01 -2.22
N GLY A 52 -17.70 -28.30 -2.53
CA GLY A 52 -17.50 -28.79 -3.90
C GLY A 52 -18.76 -28.79 -4.78
N SER A 53 -19.95 -28.65 -4.19
CA SER A 53 -21.23 -28.60 -4.92
C SER A 53 -21.71 -27.19 -5.24
N LEU A 54 -20.98 -26.15 -4.78
CA LEU A 54 -21.34 -24.77 -5.02
C LEU A 54 -21.05 -24.39 -6.48
N ASP A 55 -22.02 -23.73 -7.11
CA ASP A 55 -21.88 -23.10 -8.43
C ASP A 55 -21.52 -21.61 -8.33
N THR A 56 -21.26 -21.13 -7.10
CA THR A 56 -20.88 -19.77 -6.77
C THR A 56 -19.53 -19.74 -6.10
N PHE A 57 -18.84 -18.62 -6.18
CA PHE A 57 -17.60 -18.37 -5.44
C PHE A 57 -17.81 -18.51 -3.93
N TYR A 58 -16.78 -18.98 -3.22
CA TYR A 58 -16.83 -19.05 -1.76
C TYR A 58 -17.06 -17.67 -1.13
N PRO A 59 -17.69 -17.60 0.04
CA PRO A 59 -17.94 -16.33 0.73
C PRO A 59 -16.66 -15.52 0.93
N ASN A 60 -16.76 -14.18 0.88
CA ASN A 60 -15.62 -13.25 1.03
C ASN A 60 -14.47 -13.49 0.03
N ARG A 61 -14.78 -14.06 -1.13
CA ARG A 61 -13.81 -14.23 -2.20
C ARG A 61 -13.61 -12.91 -2.94
N HIS A 62 -12.36 -12.50 -3.12
CA HIS A 62 -12.01 -11.30 -3.89
C HIS A 62 -11.15 -11.68 -5.09
N ILE A 63 -11.41 -11.06 -6.23
CA ILE A 63 -10.58 -11.14 -7.44
C ILE A 63 -10.17 -9.71 -7.78
N ASN A 64 -8.87 -9.45 -7.90
CA ASN A 64 -8.35 -8.11 -8.16
C ASN A 64 -8.97 -7.04 -7.22
N GLY A 65 -9.18 -7.38 -5.94
CA GLY A 65 -9.80 -6.50 -4.94
C GLY A 65 -11.33 -6.35 -5.02
N ILE A 66 -11.98 -6.92 -6.05
CA ILE A 66 -13.45 -6.90 -6.18
C ILE A 66 -14.04 -8.11 -5.45
N ASP A 67 -15.00 -7.87 -4.56
CA ASP A 67 -15.75 -8.93 -3.89
C ASP A 67 -16.65 -9.66 -4.88
N VAL A 68 -16.41 -10.96 -5.04
CA VAL A 68 -17.17 -11.89 -5.87
C VAL A 68 -17.80 -13.02 -5.06
N GLY A 69 -17.72 -12.93 -3.71
CA GLY A 69 -18.24 -13.95 -2.81
C GLY A 69 -19.74 -14.21 -3.00
N GLY A 70 -20.13 -15.46 -3.17
CA GLY A 70 -21.51 -15.88 -3.40
C GLY A 70 -22.05 -15.59 -4.80
N LEU A 71 -21.27 -14.99 -5.69
CA LEU A 71 -21.67 -14.76 -7.08
C LEU A 71 -21.42 -16.00 -7.95
N THR A 72 -22.25 -16.20 -8.96
CA THR A 72 -21.97 -17.12 -10.06
C THR A 72 -20.85 -16.60 -10.96
N VAL A 73 -20.27 -17.43 -11.80
CA VAL A 73 -19.22 -17.02 -12.76
C VAL A 73 -19.69 -15.85 -13.63
N SER A 74 -20.92 -15.87 -14.11
CA SER A 74 -21.48 -14.81 -14.98
C SER A 74 -21.64 -13.49 -14.23
N GLU A 75 -22.12 -13.52 -13.00
CA GLU A 75 -22.29 -12.32 -12.16
C GLU A 75 -20.93 -11.76 -11.73
N ALA A 76 -19.99 -12.63 -11.36
CA ALA A 76 -18.63 -12.25 -11.02
C ALA A 76 -17.93 -11.60 -12.23
N GLN A 77 -18.05 -12.19 -13.42
CA GLN A 77 -17.48 -11.65 -14.66
C GLN A 77 -18.04 -10.24 -14.94
N SER A 78 -19.36 -10.06 -14.87
CA SER A 78 -19.98 -8.75 -15.01
C SER A 78 -19.51 -7.74 -13.97
N ALA A 79 -19.31 -8.17 -12.72
CA ALA A 79 -18.78 -7.31 -11.66
C ALA A 79 -17.34 -6.88 -11.93
N LEU A 80 -16.48 -7.80 -12.39
CA LEU A 80 -15.09 -7.50 -12.77
C LEU A 80 -15.03 -6.51 -13.93
N GLU A 81 -15.73 -6.79 -15.03
CA GLU A 81 -15.75 -5.95 -16.22
C GLU A 81 -16.27 -4.51 -15.96
N THR A 82 -17.19 -4.37 -15.00
CA THR A 82 -17.77 -3.07 -14.69
C THR A 82 -16.97 -2.30 -13.63
N ARG A 83 -16.51 -2.97 -12.58
CA ARG A 83 -15.92 -2.32 -11.41
C ARG A 83 -14.42 -2.13 -11.51
N LEU A 84 -13.68 -3.07 -12.15
CA LEU A 84 -12.23 -2.97 -12.21
C LEU A 84 -11.74 -1.76 -13.00
N PRO A 85 -12.23 -1.45 -14.21
CA PRO A 85 -11.79 -0.25 -14.92
C PRO A 85 -12.08 1.05 -14.15
N ALA A 86 -13.16 1.06 -13.36
CA ALA A 86 -13.56 2.20 -12.53
C ALA A 86 -12.85 2.24 -11.17
N GLN A 87 -12.07 1.21 -10.80
CA GLN A 87 -11.34 1.16 -9.54
C GLN A 87 -10.36 2.32 -9.46
N THR A 88 -10.39 3.03 -8.33
CA THR A 88 -9.51 4.17 -8.08
C THR A 88 -8.18 3.68 -7.47
N ILE A 89 -7.09 4.16 -8.03
CA ILE A 89 -5.74 4.01 -7.50
C ILE A 89 -5.38 5.33 -6.83
N ILE A 90 -4.88 5.27 -5.60
CA ILE A 90 -4.51 6.42 -4.81
C ILE A 90 -2.99 6.45 -4.66
N LEU A 91 -2.36 7.46 -5.21
CA LEU A 91 -0.94 7.74 -4.98
C LEU A 91 -0.83 8.71 -3.80
N VAL A 92 -0.07 8.35 -2.79
CA VAL A 92 0.05 9.14 -1.56
C VAL A 92 1.51 9.36 -1.17
N ASN A 93 1.83 10.59 -0.79
CA ASN A 93 3.04 10.92 -0.05
C ASN A 93 2.63 11.54 1.28
N GLU A 94 2.87 10.80 2.38
CA GLU A 94 2.44 11.21 3.73
C GLU A 94 3.27 12.40 4.26
N GLU A 95 4.55 12.46 3.91
CA GLU A 95 5.47 13.50 4.40
C GLU A 95 5.05 14.89 3.95
N ARG A 96 4.59 15.01 2.69
CA ARG A 96 4.15 16.28 2.10
C ARG A 96 2.63 16.42 2.04
N GLN A 97 1.89 15.44 2.58
CA GLN A 97 0.42 15.39 2.54
C GLN A 97 -0.15 15.52 1.12
N LEU A 98 0.57 14.96 0.15
CA LEU A 98 0.15 14.96 -1.25
C LEU A 98 -0.63 13.68 -1.55
N GLN A 99 -1.70 13.88 -2.28
CA GLN A 99 -2.52 12.76 -2.77
C GLN A 99 -2.99 13.07 -4.19
N THR A 100 -2.84 12.09 -5.09
CA THR A 100 -3.46 12.14 -6.42
C THR A 100 -4.11 10.81 -6.72
N THR A 101 -5.05 10.80 -7.64
CA THR A 101 -5.82 9.60 -7.98
C THR A 101 -5.81 9.38 -9.48
N LEU A 102 -5.88 8.12 -9.89
CA LEU A 102 -6.15 7.70 -11.24
C LEU A 102 -7.04 6.46 -11.21
N THR A 103 -7.67 6.13 -12.32
CA THR A 103 -8.45 4.90 -12.46
C THR A 103 -7.63 3.81 -13.11
N VAL A 104 -8.03 2.55 -12.90
CA VAL A 104 -7.45 1.39 -13.59
C VAL A 104 -7.59 1.54 -15.11
N ALA A 105 -8.68 2.17 -15.60
CA ALA A 105 -8.86 2.48 -17.02
C ALA A 105 -7.80 3.44 -17.57
N GLU A 106 -7.30 4.38 -16.76
CA GLU A 106 -6.24 5.30 -17.19
C GLU A 106 -4.88 4.60 -17.36
N LEU A 107 -4.73 3.38 -16.82
CA LEU A 107 -3.59 2.50 -17.10
C LEU A 107 -3.79 1.64 -18.36
N GLY A 108 -4.90 1.82 -19.08
CA GLY A 108 -5.19 1.13 -20.32
C GLY A 108 -6.02 -0.16 -20.16
N TYR A 109 -6.43 -0.50 -18.95
CA TYR A 109 -7.25 -1.67 -18.72
C TYR A 109 -8.73 -1.38 -19.02
N THR A 110 -9.32 -2.21 -19.86
CA THR A 110 -10.73 -2.15 -20.25
C THR A 110 -11.50 -3.34 -19.65
N ALA A 111 -12.81 -3.37 -19.82
CA ALA A 111 -13.62 -4.55 -19.49
C ALA A 111 -13.09 -5.83 -20.17
N GLU A 112 -12.68 -5.72 -21.44
CA GLU A 112 -12.15 -6.84 -22.23
C GLU A 112 -10.82 -7.38 -21.66
N SER A 113 -10.03 -6.54 -20.98
CA SER A 113 -8.77 -6.96 -20.35
C SER A 113 -8.96 -8.04 -19.29
N PHE A 114 -10.13 -8.11 -18.69
CA PHE A 114 -10.48 -9.07 -17.63
C PHE A 114 -11.46 -10.15 -18.10
N ALA A 115 -11.65 -10.29 -19.41
CA ALA A 115 -12.53 -11.31 -19.98
C ALA A 115 -12.04 -12.72 -19.62
N GLY A 116 -12.91 -13.53 -19.02
CA GLY A 116 -12.60 -14.90 -18.62
C GLY A 116 -11.96 -15.05 -17.24
N ASP A 117 -11.62 -13.97 -16.54
CA ASP A 117 -10.99 -14.04 -15.20
C ASP A 117 -11.87 -14.78 -14.18
N ALA A 118 -13.18 -14.53 -14.18
CA ALA A 118 -14.08 -15.22 -13.27
C ALA A 118 -14.09 -16.73 -13.52
N GLN A 119 -14.09 -17.16 -14.77
CA GLN A 119 -14.03 -18.58 -15.12
C GLN A 119 -12.69 -19.19 -14.68
N PHE A 120 -11.58 -18.55 -14.96
CA PHE A 120 -10.24 -18.98 -14.54
C PHE A 120 -10.17 -19.22 -13.02
N TRP A 121 -10.67 -18.30 -12.22
CA TRP A 121 -10.64 -18.41 -10.75
C TRP A 121 -11.63 -19.46 -10.23
N MET A 122 -12.81 -19.62 -10.86
CA MET A 122 -13.75 -20.68 -10.52
C MET A 122 -13.17 -22.07 -10.80
N ASP A 123 -12.49 -22.23 -11.92
CA ASP A 123 -11.82 -23.49 -12.25
C ASP A 123 -10.71 -23.80 -11.26
N ALA A 124 -9.94 -22.80 -10.84
CA ALA A 124 -8.92 -22.94 -9.80
C ALA A 124 -9.52 -23.35 -8.42
N GLU A 125 -10.71 -22.86 -8.07
CA GLU A 125 -11.44 -23.32 -6.87
C GLU A 125 -11.91 -24.79 -7.02
N ARG A 126 -12.44 -25.15 -8.17
CA ARG A 126 -12.92 -26.52 -8.48
C ARG A 126 -11.79 -27.53 -8.54
N ASP A 127 -10.62 -27.15 -8.97
CA ASP A 127 -9.42 -27.99 -9.01
C ASP A 127 -8.82 -28.25 -7.62
N THR A 128 -9.31 -27.54 -6.59
CA THR A 128 -8.88 -27.79 -5.20
C THR A 128 -9.18 -29.21 -4.78
N PRO A 129 -8.20 -29.98 -4.24
CA PRO A 129 -8.42 -31.36 -3.78
C PRO A 129 -9.54 -31.46 -2.75
N PHE A 130 -10.37 -32.51 -2.84
CA PHE A 130 -11.60 -32.69 -2.05
C PHE A 130 -11.43 -32.33 -0.57
N LEU A 131 -10.41 -32.91 0.10
CA LEU A 131 -10.18 -32.66 1.53
C LEU A 131 -9.71 -31.22 1.84
N ARG A 132 -9.20 -30.50 0.87
CA ARG A 132 -8.81 -29.09 1.04
C ARG A 132 -9.97 -28.11 0.85
N ARG A 133 -11.04 -28.51 0.13
CA ARG A 133 -12.20 -27.65 -0.14
C ARG A 133 -12.87 -27.15 1.14
N GLY A 134 -13.08 -28.05 2.11
CA GLY A 134 -13.66 -27.69 3.40
C GLY A 134 -12.82 -26.66 4.16
N TRP A 135 -11.49 -26.82 4.15
CA TRP A 135 -10.59 -25.84 4.76
C TRP A 135 -10.59 -24.50 4.02
N ALA A 136 -10.52 -24.54 2.69
CA ALA A 136 -10.59 -23.33 1.85
C ALA A 136 -11.88 -22.55 2.14
N TYR A 137 -13.04 -23.26 2.16
CA TYR A 137 -14.32 -22.64 2.49
C TYR A 137 -14.36 -22.00 3.88
N LEU A 138 -13.82 -22.66 4.93
CA LEU A 138 -13.74 -22.10 6.27
C LEU A 138 -12.78 -20.91 6.34
N ALA A 139 -11.67 -20.97 5.61
CA ALA A 139 -10.71 -19.89 5.55
C ALA A 139 -11.31 -18.61 4.90
N THR A 140 -12.13 -18.77 3.85
CA THR A 140 -12.84 -17.64 3.24
C THR A 140 -13.88 -17.04 4.20
N LEU A 141 -14.59 -17.86 4.97
CA LEU A 141 -15.53 -17.37 5.98
C LEU A 141 -14.84 -16.51 7.05
N SER A 142 -13.62 -16.85 7.41
CA SER A 142 -12.83 -16.09 8.40
C SER A 142 -12.07 -14.90 7.82
N GLY A 143 -12.18 -14.63 6.51
CA GLY A 143 -11.44 -13.57 5.82
C GLY A 143 -9.94 -13.84 5.67
N HIS A 144 -9.46 -15.06 5.96
CA HIS A 144 -8.04 -15.41 5.90
C HIS A 144 -7.60 -16.03 4.56
N TRP A 145 -8.51 -16.15 3.60
CA TRP A 145 -8.14 -16.66 2.29
C TRP A 145 -7.64 -15.52 1.41
N PRO A 146 -6.42 -15.59 0.88
CA PRO A 146 -5.88 -14.54 0.04
C PRO A 146 -6.76 -14.37 -1.21
N GLY A 147 -7.04 -13.14 -1.58
CA GLY A 147 -7.69 -12.80 -2.84
C GLY A 147 -6.87 -13.31 -4.03
N GLY A 148 -7.52 -13.59 -5.13
CA GLY A 148 -6.86 -13.83 -6.41
C GLY A 148 -6.49 -12.50 -7.06
N ALA A 149 -5.31 -12.43 -7.65
CA ALA A 149 -4.92 -11.30 -8.51
C ALA A 149 -4.40 -11.87 -9.82
N HIS A 150 -5.01 -11.45 -10.91
CA HIS A 150 -4.56 -11.73 -12.26
C HIS A 150 -4.68 -10.44 -13.04
N TRP A 151 -3.54 -9.91 -13.46
CA TRP A 151 -3.46 -8.69 -14.23
C TRP A 151 -2.83 -9.02 -15.59
N PRO A 152 -3.49 -8.68 -16.68
CA PRO A 152 -2.87 -8.80 -18.00
C PRO A 152 -1.68 -7.84 -18.14
N ASP A 153 -0.82 -8.12 -19.10
CA ASP A 153 0.31 -7.24 -19.40
C ASP A 153 -0.18 -5.83 -19.75
N MET A 154 0.47 -4.84 -19.15
CA MET A 154 0.15 -3.44 -19.37
C MET A 154 0.70 -2.95 -20.72
N ASP A 155 -0.07 -2.15 -21.42
CA ASP A 155 0.41 -1.47 -22.64
C ASP A 155 1.51 -0.46 -22.26
N GLU A 156 2.71 -0.69 -22.76
CA GLU A 156 3.90 0.10 -22.46
C GLU A 156 3.76 1.56 -22.91
N ALA A 157 3.03 1.84 -23.98
CA ALA A 157 2.81 3.20 -24.46
C ALA A 157 1.85 3.96 -23.52
N VAL A 158 0.81 3.27 -23.04
CA VAL A 158 -0.13 3.83 -22.06
C VAL A 158 0.56 4.08 -20.72
N LEU A 159 1.33 3.11 -20.22
CA LEU A 159 2.12 3.26 -19.00
C LEU A 159 3.05 4.47 -19.08
N THR A 160 3.81 4.59 -20.18
CA THR A 160 4.75 5.71 -20.37
C THR A 160 4.03 7.06 -20.36
N LYS A 161 2.89 7.17 -21.04
CA LYS A 161 2.09 8.40 -21.05
C LYS A 161 1.52 8.73 -19.67
N THR A 162 1.02 7.72 -18.96
CA THR A 162 0.45 7.90 -17.61
C THR A 162 1.53 8.31 -16.60
N VAL A 163 2.70 7.68 -16.66
CA VAL A 163 3.86 8.06 -15.83
C VAL A 163 4.26 9.51 -16.09
N ALA A 164 4.37 9.93 -17.36
CA ALA A 164 4.74 11.31 -17.70
C ALA A 164 3.72 12.31 -17.14
N ARG A 165 2.43 12.07 -17.30
CA ARG A 165 1.37 12.91 -16.74
C ARG A 165 1.41 12.99 -15.22
N LEU A 166 1.58 11.85 -14.54
CA LEU A 166 1.63 11.82 -13.08
C LEU A 166 2.91 12.48 -12.54
N THR A 167 4.03 12.32 -13.24
CA THR A 167 5.27 13.02 -12.90
C THR A 167 5.05 14.54 -12.96
N GLU A 168 4.41 15.05 -14.01
CA GLU A 168 4.09 16.46 -14.11
C GLU A 168 3.19 16.96 -12.97
N VAL A 169 2.14 16.19 -12.63
CA VAL A 169 1.21 16.52 -11.54
C VAL A 169 1.85 16.47 -10.16
N LEU A 170 2.80 15.56 -9.96
CA LEU A 170 3.46 15.34 -8.66
C LEU A 170 4.78 16.10 -8.53
N THR A 171 5.18 16.88 -9.53
CA THR A 171 6.40 17.69 -9.50
C THR A 171 6.06 19.12 -9.14
N GLU A 172 6.73 19.64 -8.13
CA GLU A 172 6.81 21.07 -7.85
C GLU A 172 8.22 21.55 -8.20
N PRO A 173 8.36 22.46 -9.17
CA PRO A 173 9.67 22.95 -9.55
C PRO A 173 10.27 23.78 -8.40
N PRO A 174 11.60 23.75 -8.22
CA PRO A 174 12.26 24.65 -7.29
C PRO A 174 12.14 26.09 -7.77
N ALA A 175 12.06 27.02 -6.85
CA ALA A 175 12.12 28.45 -7.17
C ALA A 175 13.34 29.06 -6.49
N ASP A 176 14.23 29.63 -7.31
CA ASP A 176 15.42 30.33 -6.83
C ASP A 176 15.07 31.65 -6.14
N THR A 177 15.96 32.13 -5.27
CA THR A 177 15.85 33.50 -4.75
C THR A 177 15.79 34.47 -5.93
N SER A 178 14.74 35.28 -5.98
CA SER A 178 14.51 36.25 -7.05
C SER A 178 14.21 37.62 -6.48
N GLY A 179 14.46 38.63 -7.29
CA GLY A 179 14.12 40.02 -6.98
C GLY A 179 13.44 40.65 -8.17
N GLU A 180 12.29 41.28 -7.95
CA GLU A 180 11.52 42.02 -8.94
C GLU A 180 11.38 43.47 -8.51
N LEU A 181 11.65 44.37 -9.43
CA LEU A 181 11.50 45.81 -9.20
C LEU A 181 10.10 46.25 -9.66
N ASP A 182 9.30 46.72 -8.69
CA ASP A 182 7.98 47.29 -8.93
C ASP A 182 8.02 48.80 -8.60
N GLY A 183 8.30 49.60 -9.62
CA GLY A 183 8.54 51.02 -9.46
C GLY A 183 9.79 51.33 -8.60
N GLN A 184 9.58 51.79 -7.37
CA GLN A 184 10.66 52.07 -6.40
C GLN A 184 10.75 50.99 -5.31
N THR A 185 9.96 49.92 -5.40
CA THR A 185 9.94 48.85 -4.42
C THR A 185 10.58 47.61 -5.01
N LEU A 186 11.61 47.08 -4.35
CA LEU A 186 12.18 45.78 -4.66
C LEU A 186 11.46 44.71 -3.83
N ARG A 187 10.87 43.75 -4.51
CA ARG A 187 10.30 42.58 -3.89
C ARG A 187 11.29 41.42 -4.03
N ILE A 188 11.69 40.83 -2.92
CA ILE A 188 12.61 39.69 -2.90
C ILE A 188 11.83 38.46 -2.44
N THR A 189 11.82 37.44 -3.25
CA THR A 189 11.25 36.16 -2.90
C THR A 189 12.35 35.17 -2.52
N LYS A 190 12.25 34.57 -1.33
CA LYS A 190 13.22 33.61 -0.85
C LYS A 190 13.09 32.29 -1.62
N ALA A 191 14.23 31.68 -1.90
CA ALA A 191 14.25 30.34 -2.53
C ALA A 191 13.39 29.32 -1.77
N HIS A 192 12.76 28.42 -2.50
CA HIS A 192 12.17 27.22 -1.95
C HIS A 192 12.51 26.01 -2.81
N ASP A 193 12.82 24.89 -2.15
CA ASP A 193 13.10 23.65 -2.84
C ASP A 193 11.81 23.07 -3.43
N GLY A 194 11.92 22.55 -4.63
CA GLY A 194 10.89 21.76 -5.26
C GLY A 194 10.98 20.28 -4.90
N TYR A 195 10.15 19.48 -5.54
CA TYR A 195 10.21 18.03 -5.45
C TYR A 195 9.69 17.36 -6.72
N ALA A 196 10.11 16.10 -6.94
CA ALA A 196 9.63 15.26 -8.01
C ALA A 196 9.49 13.80 -7.53
N PRO A 197 8.62 12.98 -8.14
CA PRO A 197 8.57 11.58 -7.81
C PRO A 197 9.84 10.85 -8.27
N GLU A 198 10.44 10.05 -7.39
CA GLU A 198 11.66 9.30 -7.66
C GLU A 198 11.47 8.33 -8.83
N SER A 199 10.45 7.49 -8.78
CA SER A 199 10.06 6.61 -9.88
C SER A 199 8.62 6.12 -9.72
N LEU A 200 7.78 6.39 -10.68
CA LEU A 200 6.38 5.91 -10.72
C LEU A 200 6.21 4.62 -11.53
N ARG A 201 7.08 4.37 -12.51
CA ARG A 201 6.94 3.24 -13.43
C ARG A 201 6.90 1.88 -12.72
N PRO A 202 7.83 1.50 -11.83
CA PRO A 202 7.79 0.20 -11.15
C PRO A 202 6.56 0.07 -10.24
N LEU A 203 6.12 1.16 -9.61
CA LEU A 203 4.94 1.16 -8.73
C LEU A 203 3.65 0.88 -9.52
N LEU A 204 3.49 1.50 -10.69
CA LEU A 204 2.33 1.30 -11.55
C LEU A 204 2.36 -0.02 -12.30
N SER A 205 3.53 -0.53 -12.69
CA SER A 205 3.64 -1.85 -13.33
C SER A 205 3.36 -3.01 -12.36
N ASP A 206 3.52 -2.82 -11.06
CA ASP A 206 3.20 -3.84 -10.04
C ASP A 206 1.91 -3.53 -9.29
N ILE A 207 0.90 -3.04 -9.99
CA ILE A 207 -0.40 -2.69 -9.39
C ILE A 207 -1.07 -3.86 -8.66
N ALA A 208 -0.81 -5.09 -9.09
CA ALA A 208 -1.37 -6.29 -8.49
C ALA A 208 -1.03 -6.42 -7.00
N SER A 209 0.18 -6.02 -6.59
CA SER A 209 0.63 -6.10 -5.19
C SER A 209 -0.13 -5.15 -4.27
N TYR A 210 -0.75 -4.10 -4.81
CA TYR A 210 -1.52 -3.12 -4.04
C TYR A 210 -3.03 -3.42 -3.96
N SER A 211 -3.50 -4.50 -4.57
CA SER A 211 -4.93 -4.86 -4.56
C SER A 211 -5.50 -5.06 -3.16
N GLN A 212 -4.70 -5.59 -2.23
CA GLN A 212 -5.13 -5.83 -0.84
C GLN A 212 -5.14 -4.55 0.01
N SER A 213 -4.38 -3.53 -0.36
CA SER A 213 -4.36 -2.21 0.29
C SER A 213 -5.38 -1.23 -0.29
N GLY A 214 -6.34 -1.71 -1.09
CA GLY A 214 -7.33 -0.87 -1.77
C GLY A 214 -6.68 0.04 -2.82
N TYR A 215 -5.60 -0.41 -3.45
CA TYR A 215 -4.81 0.31 -4.45
C TYR A 215 -4.23 1.64 -3.95
N THR A 216 -3.88 1.70 -2.67
CA THR A 216 -3.12 2.82 -2.12
C THR A 216 -1.63 2.55 -2.31
N ILE A 217 -0.96 3.41 -3.06
CA ILE A 217 0.44 3.29 -3.47
C ILE A 217 1.24 4.42 -2.82
N PRO A 218 2.19 4.13 -1.93
CA PRO A 218 3.09 5.14 -1.38
C PRO A 218 4.07 5.60 -2.46
N VAL A 219 4.23 6.91 -2.60
CA VAL A 219 5.15 7.53 -3.56
C VAL A 219 6.26 8.25 -2.79
N THR A 220 7.50 7.94 -3.15
CA THR A 220 8.67 8.66 -2.65
C THR A 220 8.93 9.87 -3.54
N LEU A 221 9.20 11.03 -2.91
CA LEU A 221 9.56 12.26 -3.59
C LEU A 221 11.01 12.59 -3.26
N GLU A 222 11.78 12.94 -4.29
CA GLU A 222 13.11 13.51 -4.14
C GLU A 222 13.03 15.04 -4.12
N THR A 223 13.90 15.66 -3.32
CA THR A 223 13.98 17.12 -3.25
C THR A 223 14.76 17.65 -4.44
N LEU A 224 14.20 18.65 -5.11
CA LEU A 224 14.87 19.43 -6.15
C LEU A 224 15.41 20.71 -5.52
N PRO A 225 16.73 20.86 -5.34
CA PRO A 225 17.28 21.99 -4.63
C PRO A 225 17.12 23.29 -5.43
N ALA A 226 16.68 24.35 -4.77
CA ALA A 226 16.67 25.70 -5.30
C ALA A 226 18.02 26.39 -5.06
N GLN A 227 18.30 27.41 -5.86
CA GLN A 227 19.47 28.27 -5.65
C GLN A 227 19.11 29.35 -4.64
N ASP A 228 19.63 29.21 -3.42
CA ASP A 228 19.50 30.24 -2.39
C ASP A 228 20.60 31.31 -2.60
N LEU A 229 20.18 32.50 -3.03
CA LEU A 229 21.09 33.65 -3.23
C LEU A 229 21.11 34.52 -2.00
N THR A 230 22.31 34.97 -1.62
CA THR A 230 22.45 36.02 -0.61
C THR A 230 21.96 37.37 -1.16
N ALA A 231 21.59 38.28 -0.26
CA ALA A 231 21.22 39.65 -0.65
C ALA A 231 22.33 40.34 -1.44
N GLN A 232 23.61 40.07 -1.15
CA GLN A 232 24.73 40.59 -1.92
C GLN A 232 24.75 40.03 -3.35
N GLN A 233 24.57 38.73 -3.53
CA GLN A 233 24.53 38.13 -4.87
C GLN A 233 23.34 38.64 -5.69
N LEU A 234 22.21 38.86 -5.01
CA LEU A 234 21.03 39.44 -5.65
C LEU A 234 21.27 40.87 -6.04
N HIS A 235 21.91 41.69 -5.14
CA HIS A 235 22.30 43.05 -5.43
C HIS A 235 23.25 43.11 -6.65
N ASP A 236 24.28 42.24 -6.69
CA ASP A 236 25.24 42.19 -7.80
C ASP A 236 24.59 41.84 -9.15
N ARG A 237 23.50 41.09 -9.13
CA ARG A 237 22.72 40.76 -10.33
C ARG A 237 21.79 41.91 -10.77
N LEU A 238 21.19 42.61 -9.83
CA LEU A 238 20.21 43.66 -10.08
C LEU A 238 20.86 45.05 -10.19
N HIS A 239 22.05 45.20 -9.59
CA HIS A 239 22.82 46.44 -9.67
C HIS A 239 23.42 46.57 -11.07
N GLY A 240 22.77 47.33 -11.90
CA GLY A 240 23.24 47.64 -13.26
C GLY A 240 23.33 49.15 -13.47
N GLU A 241 24.18 49.56 -14.39
CA GLU A 241 24.16 50.96 -14.83
C GLU A 241 22.77 51.29 -15.39
N MET A 242 22.14 52.32 -14.82
CA MET A 242 20.93 52.89 -15.41
C MET A 242 21.24 53.39 -16.81
N LYS A 243 20.55 52.85 -17.81
CA LYS A 243 20.62 53.32 -19.18
C LYS A 243 19.29 53.94 -19.55
N ASN A 244 19.32 55.19 -19.92
CA ASN A 244 18.12 55.84 -20.44
C ASN A 244 17.72 55.22 -21.77
N ALA A 245 16.43 55.22 -22.06
CA ALA A 245 15.95 54.86 -23.38
C ALA A 245 16.71 55.61 -24.46
N SER A 246 17.18 54.92 -25.47
CA SER A 246 17.94 55.46 -26.57
C SER A 246 17.38 55.04 -27.93
N TYR A 247 17.57 55.88 -28.92
CA TYR A 247 17.22 55.50 -30.29
C TYR A 247 18.43 54.87 -30.99
N ASP A 248 18.28 53.60 -31.39
CA ASP A 248 19.29 52.96 -32.22
C ASP A 248 19.04 53.27 -33.69
N ALA A 249 19.86 54.15 -34.25
CA ALA A 249 19.74 54.55 -35.64
C ALA A 249 20.09 53.45 -36.63
N ALA A 250 20.80 52.41 -36.22
CA ALA A 250 21.15 51.27 -37.08
C ALA A 250 19.99 50.28 -37.29
N SER A 251 19.23 50.04 -36.25
CA SER A 251 18.04 49.16 -36.29
C SER A 251 16.74 49.93 -36.45
N GLY A 252 16.75 51.27 -36.32
CA GLY A 252 15.55 52.10 -36.40
C GLY A 252 14.59 51.91 -35.23
N SER A 253 15.04 51.30 -34.15
CA SER A 253 14.22 50.95 -32.96
C SER A 253 14.61 51.71 -31.71
N ILE A 254 13.65 51.84 -30.79
CA ILE A 254 13.91 52.38 -29.46
C ILE A 254 14.46 51.26 -28.61
N VAL A 255 15.67 51.41 -28.07
CA VAL A 255 16.19 50.57 -27.00
C VAL A 255 15.55 51.05 -25.71
N PRO A 256 14.78 50.24 -25.02
CA PRO A 256 14.11 50.63 -23.78
C PRO A 256 15.13 51.00 -22.70
N GLU A 257 14.69 51.80 -21.75
CA GLU A 257 15.46 52.12 -20.56
C GLU A 257 15.74 50.86 -19.73
N GLN A 258 16.91 50.82 -19.13
CA GLN A 258 17.33 49.77 -18.20
C GLN A 258 17.47 50.37 -16.81
N PHE A 259 16.65 49.90 -15.87
CA PHE A 259 16.75 50.28 -14.48
C PHE A 259 17.72 49.36 -13.75
N GLY A 260 18.58 49.92 -12.90
CA GLY A 260 19.34 49.18 -11.90
C GLY A 260 18.68 49.35 -10.54
N ALA A 261 18.77 48.33 -9.70
CA ALA A 261 18.32 48.40 -8.30
C ALA A 261 19.52 48.64 -7.39
N ASP A 262 19.40 49.62 -6.48
CA ASP A 262 20.32 49.80 -5.36
C ASP A 262 19.51 49.75 -4.07
N PHE A 263 19.92 48.91 -3.15
CA PHE A 263 19.20 48.66 -1.88
C PHE A 263 20.18 48.35 -0.75
N ASP A 264 19.72 48.50 0.50
CA ASP A 264 20.47 48.10 1.69
C ASP A 264 20.62 46.60 1.78
N VAL A 265 21.80 46.10 1.40
CA VAL A 265 22.12 44.66 1.40
C VAL A 265 22.03 44.03 2.79
N ALA A 266 22.40 44.77 3.84
CA ALA A 266 22.38 44.24 5.21
C ALA A 266 20.95 44.11 5.73
N ALA A 267 20.09 45.07 5.43
CA ALA A 267 18.67 45.00 5.77
C ALA A 267 17.97 43.91 4.98
N ALA A 268 18.25 43.79 3.68
CA ALA A 268 17.71 42.73 2.82
C ALA A 268 18.16 41.34 3.27
N GLN A 269 19.42 41.16 3.67
CA GLN A 269 19.89 39.85 4.19
C GLN A 269 19.19 39.49 5.49
N THR A 270 19.01 40.46 6.40
CA THR A 270 18.27 40.21 7.65
C THR A 270 16.81 39.80 7.39
N ALA A 271 16.16 40.40 6.40
CA ALA A 271 14.81 40.04 5.99
C ALA A 271 14.76 38.63 5.37
N LEU A 272 15.71 38.30 4.47
CA LEU A 272 15.83 36.99 3.87
C LEU A 272 16.07 35.89 4.91
N ASP A 273 16.94 36.15 5.90
CA ASP A 273 17.23 35.16 6.95
C ASP A 273 15.99 34.87 7.81
N GLY A 274 15.14 35.87 8.02
CA GLY A 274 13.90 35.75 8.78
C GLY A 274 12.69 35.22 7.98
N ALA A 275 12.75 35.23 6.65
CA ALA A 275 11.66 34.86 5.79
C ALA A 275 11.50 33.30 5.71
N ALA A 276 10.28 32.83 5.56
CA ALA A 276 10.00 31.43 5.24
C ALA A 276 10.36 31.14 3.76
N PRO A 277 10.66 29.87 3.40
CA PRO A 277 10.85 29.48 2.00
C PRO A 277 9.66 29.89 1.13
N GLY A 278 9.92 30.56 -0.02
CA GLY A 278 8.90 31.06 -0.93
C GLY A 278 8.19 32.36 -0.47
N GLU A 279 8.53 32.91 0.69
CA GLU A 279 7.98 34.17 1.16
C GLU A 279 8.62 35.38 0.40
N THR A 280 7.78 36.41 0.16
CA THR A 280 8.16 37.61 -0.57
C THR A 280 8.15 38.81 0.37
#